data_1b627c56f08c25a78481a0cd90cf46b0
#
_entry.id   1b627c56f08c25a78481a0cd90cf46b0
#
_cell.length_a   1.000
_cell.length_b   1.000
_cell.length_c   1.000
_cell.angle_alpha   90.00
_cell.angle_beta   90.00
_cell.angle_gamma   90.00
#
_symmetry.space_group_name_H-M   'P 1'
#
loop_
_entity.id
_entity.type
_entity.pdbx_description
1 polymer ?
#
loop_
_entity_poly.entity_id
_entity_poly.type
_entity_poly.pdbx_seq_one_letter_code
_entity_poly.pdbx_strand_id
1 'polypeptide(L)'
;MIALIAEKPSVAKDIARIIGATQKNDGYLSGNGYMVTWAFGHLIQLAMPEAYGVANFRRESLPILPPDFQLIPRQVKAEKGYKADPGVLKQLKVIKEVFDQCDKIIVATDAGREGELIHRYIYNYLGCTKPFVRLWISSLTDRAIREGLDNLQPGERYDNLYLSAKSRSEADWLVGINATQALSVAAGQGVFSLGRVQTPTLVMICSRYLENKNFVPTKFWQLKADTASGRISFTAQSTAKWEQQPEAIAALQRVKDAGQLAVKSVERKETSQEPPLLYDLTTLQKEANTKLNFSADKTLSIAQSLYEKKVMSYPRTGSRYIPEDVFDEMPERVAMLGQYPRFAGYAAGLNGVTLNRRSVNDGKVTDHHALIVTENLPGELSKDERAVYELVAGRMLEAFSGRCVKDVTTAVLSAGDTDFTVKGSVMKEAGWRAVFSEQETGEDEETASLPPLQKGENLPISNVELLEKQTKPKPLHTESSLLAAMENAGKELEDAELKASLKDAGIGTPATLSLIHI
;
A
#
# COMPACT_ATOMS: atom_id res chain seq x y z
N MET A 1 15.52 -39.07 -3.49
CA MET A 1 15.82 -37.70 -3.00
C MET A 1 14.71 -36.74 -3.48
N ILE A 2 14.37 -35.75 -2.67
CA ILE A 2 13.34 -34.73 -3.00
C ILE A 2 14.05 -33.40 -3.15
N ALA A 3 13.85 -32.70 -4.28
CA ALA A 3 14.29 -31.33 -4.45
C ALA A 3 13.23 -30.39 -3.85
N LEU A 4 13.65 -29.32 -3.21
CA LEU A 4 12.81 -28.21 -2.84
C LEU A 4 13.41 -26.91 -3.39
N ILE A 5 12.58 -26.11 -4.07
CA ILE A 5 13.01 -24.81 -4.58
C ILE A 5 12.18 -23.70 -3.94
N ALA A 6 12.85 -22.80 -3.22
CA ALA A 6 12.24 -21.59 -2.66
C ALA A 6 12.52 -20.36 -3.54
N GLU A 7 11.76 -19.28 -3.35
CA GLU A 7 11.99 -18.03 -4.09
C GLU A 7 13.21 -17.26 -3.61
N LYS A 8 13.54 -17.37 -2.31
CA LYS A 8 14.59 -16.61 -1.63
C LYS A 8 15.44 -17.49 -0.74
N PRO A 9 16.75 -17.16 -0.58
CA PRO A 9 17.65 -17.94 0.30
C PRO A 9 17.19 -18.00 1.76
N SER A 10 16.53 -16.95 2.28
CA SER A 10 16.00 -16.90 3.65
C SER A 10 14.91 -17.96 3.86
N VAL A 11 13.92 -17.96 2.96
CA VAL A 11 12.81 -18.93 2.98
C VAL A 11 13.33 -20.37 2.86
N ALA A 12 14.29 -20.59 1.96
CA ALA A 12 14.95 -21.90 1.81
C ALA A 12 15.57 -22.39 3.11
N LYS A 13 16.27 -21.50 3.85
CA LYS A 13 16.89 -21.82 5.14
C LYS A 13 15.87 -22.15 6.22
N ASP A 14 14.76 -21.41 6.29
CA ASP A 14 13.71 -21.64 7.27
C ASP A 14 13.03 -22.99 7.03
N ILE A 15 12.67 -23.30 5.79
CA ILE A 15 12.10 -24.61 5.44
C ILE A 15 13.13 -25.73 5.68
N ALA A 16 14.38 -25.55 5.26
CA ALA A 16 15.45 -26.53 5.42
C ALA A 16 15.70 -26.88 6.90
N ARG A 17 15.64 -25.89 7.80
CA ARG A 17 15.73 -26.10 9.25
C ARG A 17 14.61 -27.02 9.75
N ILE A 18 13.39 -26.81 9.29
CA ILE A 18 12.21 -27.56 9.73
C ILE A 18 12.25 -29.01 9.25
N ILE A 19 12.70 -29.23 8.00
CA ILE A 19 12.79 -30.60 7.43
C ILE A 19 14.11 -31.33 7.75
N GLY A 20 15.04 -30.67 8.44
CA GLY A 20 16.32 -31.26 8.83
C GLY A 20 17.39 -31.30 7.72
N ALA A 21 17.24 -30.48 6.68
CA ALA A 21 18.23 -30.35 5.59
C ALA A 21 19.26 -29.25 5.92
N THR A 22 20.13 -29.50 6.92
CA THR A 22 21.00 -28.48 7.50
C THR A 22 22.42 -28.43 6.97
N GLN A 23 22.83 -29.43 6.16
CA GLN A 23 24.16 -29.48 5.56
C GLN A 23 24.29 -28.42 4.47
N LYS A 24 25.27 -27.52 4.65
CA LYS A 24 25.51 -26.41 3.72
C LYS A 24 26.33 -26.86 2.50
N ASN A 25 25.86 -26.51 1.31
CA ASN A 25 26.54 -26.68 0.05
C ASN A 25 26.54 -25.34 -0.72
N ASP A 26 27.28 -25.26 -1.82
CA ASP A 26 27.30 -24.07 -2.66
C ASP A 26 25.98 -23.97 -3.44
N GLY A 27 25.11 -23.02 -3.08
CA GLY A 27 23.83 -22.76 -3.73
C GLY A 27 22.66 -23.66 -3.28
N TYR A 28 22.84 -24.58 -2.31
CA TYR A 28 21.77 -25.40 -1.76
C TYR A 28 22.10 -25.93 -0.35
N LEU A 29 21.10 -26.46 0.32
CA LEU A 29 21.21 -27.19 1.59
C LEU A 29 20.77 -28.63 1.39
N SER A 30 21.35 -29.58 2.13
CA SER A 30 20.96 -30.98 2.02
C SER A 30 20.81 -31.66 3.40
N GLY A 31 20.10 -32.78 3.45
CA GLY A 31 19.89 -33.60 4.61
C GLY A 31 18.50 -34.23 4.65
N ASN A 32 18.34 -35.26 5.45
CA ASN A 32 17.09 -35.98 5.67
C ASN A 32 16.31 -36.36 4.38
N GLY A 33 17.02 -36.70 3.30
CA GLY A 33 16.41 -37.07 2.02
C GLY A 33 16.02 -35.88 1.11
N TYR A 34 16.34 -34.66 1.51
CA TYR A 34 16.03 -33.43 0.78
C TYR A 34 17.27 -32.71 0.26
N MET A 35 17.10 -32.01 -0.87
CA MET A 35 18.01 -31.00 -1.39
C MET A 35 17.22 -29.69 -1.57
N VAL A 36 17.55 -28.66 -0.80
CA VAL A 36 16.83 -27.39 -0.74
C VAL A 36 17.65 -26.31 -1.43
N THR A 37 17.19 -25.86 -2.58
CA THR A 37 17.79 -24.77 -3.34
C THR A 37 16.86 -23.55 -3.40
N TRP A 38 17.27 -22.48 -4.06
CA TRP A 38 16.51 -21.23 -4.12
C TRP A 38 16.76 -20.45 -5.42
N ALA A 39 15.78 -19.63 -5.77
CA ALA A 39 15.98 -18.51 -6.67
C ALA A 39 16.38 -17.25 -5.86
N PHE A 40 16.57 -16.13 -6.52
CA PHE A 40 16.67 -14.79 -5.93
C PHE A 40 15.86 -13.83 -6.79
N GLY A 41 14.56 -14.07 -6.83
CA GLY A 41 13.60 -13.45 -7.73
C GLY A 41 13.66 -14.09 -9.13
N HIS A 42 13.33 -13.34 -10.15
CA HIS A 42 13.37 -13.82 -11.54
C HIS A 42 14.78 -14.11 -12.00
N LEU A 43 15.10 -15.38 -12.25
CA LEU A 43 16.35 -15.83 -12.87
C LEU A 43 16.23 -15.88 -14.38
N ILE A 44 15.01 -16.07 -14.90
CA ILE A 44 14.69 -16.20 -16.31
C ILE A 44 13.79 -15.04 -16.73
N GLN A 45 13.98 -14.52 -17.92
CA GLN A 45 13.21 -13.45 -18.53
C GLN A 45 12.88 -13.77 -20.00
N LEU A 46 11.94 -13.03 -20.58
CA LEU A 46 11.67 -13.06 -22.02
C LEU A 46 12.83 -12.42 -22.78
N ALA A 47 13.18 -13.01 -23.92
CA ALA A 47 14.22 -12.48 -24.80
C ALA A 47 13.81 -11.12 -25.37
N MET A 48 14.80 -10.28 -25.67
CA MET A 48 14.63 -8.98 -26.28
C MET A 48 14.50 -9.10 -27.82
N PRO A 49 14.07 -8.04 -28.54
CA PRO A 49 13.83 -8.06 -29.99
C PRO A 49 14.98 -8.59 -30.84
N GLU A 50 16.21 -8.43 -30.38
CA GLU A 50 17.42 -8.91 -31.08
C GLU A 50 17.41 -10.44 -31.28
N ALA A 51 16.84 -11.18 -30.33
CA ALA A 51 16.71 -12.64 -30.44
C ALA A 51 15.73 -13.07 -31.56
N TYR A 52 14.89 -12.15 -32.00
CA TYR A 52 13.92 -12.35 -33.09
C TYR A 52 14.39 -11.66 -34.41
N GLY A 53 15.66 -11.29 -34.51
CA GLY A 53 16.23 -10.67 -35.69
C GLY A 53 15.98 -9.17 -35.86
N VAL A 54 15.47 -8.51 -34.82
CA VAL A 54 15.19 -7.07 -34.85
C VAL A 54 16.22 -6.32 -34.00
N ALA A 55 17.30 -5.85 -34.66
CA ALA A 55 18.41 -5.23 -33.96
C ALA A 55 18.29 -3.71 -33.71
N ASN A 56 17.39 -3.02 -34.44
CA ASN A 56 17.25 -1.57 -34.38
C ASN A 56 15.80 -1.14 -34.45
N PHE A 57 15.51 0.05 -33.91
CA PHE A 57 14.19 0.68 -34.00
C PHE A 57 13.93 1.16 -35.44
N ARG A 58 13.07 0.45 -36.16
CA ARG A 58 12.67 0.77 -37.54
C ARG A 58 11.15 0.62 -37.66
N ARG A 59 10.56 1.51 -38.47
CA ARG A 59 9.11 1.46 -38.74
C ARG A 59 8.69 0.15 -39.38
N GLU A 60 9.51 -0.36 -40.30
CA GLU A 60 9.24 -1.57 -41.08
C GLU A 60 9.27 -2.85 -40.21
N SER A 61 9.91 -2.78 -39.04
CA SER A 61 9.96 -3.91 -38.10
C SER A 61 8.71 -4.01 -37.18
N LEU A 62 7.83 -3.02 -37.22
CA LEU A 62 6.68 -2.96 -36.33
C LEU A 62 5.40 -3.50 -37.00
N PRO A 63 4.55 -4.21 -36.28
CA PRO A 63 4.74 -4.68 -34.89
C PRO A 63 5.65 -5.91 -34.80
N ILE A 64 6.45 -5.99 -33.73
CA ILE A 64 7.25 -7.18 -33.42
C ILE A 64 6.34 -8.16 -32.68
N LEU A 65 6.02 -9.26 -33.33
CA LEU A 65 5.13 -10.32 -32.83
C LEU A 65 5.89 -11.65 -32.87
N PRO A 66 6.60 -12.02 -31.81
CA PRO A 66 7.28 -13.31 -31.76
C PRO A 66 6.26 -14.46 -31.91
N PRO A 67 6.52 -15.44 -32.79
CA PRO A 67 5.63 -16.62 -32.89
C PRO A 67 5.64 -17.42 -31.57
N ASP A 68 6.82 -17.51 -30.94
CA ASP A 68 7.03 -18.10 -29.64
C ASP A 68 8.01 -17.24 -28.84
N PHE A 69 7.67 -16.96 -27.58
CA PHE A 69 8.54 -16.23 -26.69
C PHE A 69 9.68 -17.10 -26.17
N GLN A 70 10.91 -16.68 -26.44
CA GLN A 70 12.11 -17.34 -25.95
C GLN A 70 12.43 -16.94 -24.52
N LEU A 71 12.78 -17.94 -23.70
CA LEU A 71 13.24 -17.75 -22.33
C LEU A 71 14.76 -17.67 -22.30
N ILE A 72 15.31 -16.65 -21.65
CA ILE A 72 16.75 -16.45 -21.48
C ILE A 72 17.08 -16.16 -20.01
N PRO A 73 18.31 -16.46 -19.55
CA PRO A 73 18.78 -16.01 -18.24
C PRO A 73 18.70 -14.49 -18.13
N ARG A 74 18.31 -13.99 -16.95
CA ARG A 74 18.29 -12.56 -16.67
C ARG A 74 19.61 -11.92 -17.08
N GLN A 75 19.52 -10.75 -17.72
CA GLN A 75 20.66 -10.01 -18.24
C GLN A 75 21.01 -8.83 -17.34
N VAL A 76 22.28 -8.48 -17.35
CA VAL A 76 22.83 -7.27 -16.71
C VAL A 76 23.56 -6.43 -17.75
N LYS A 77 23.65 -5.13 -17.50
CA LYS A 77 24.40 -4.20 -18.36
C LYS A 77 25.88 -4.59 -18.39
N ALA A 78 26.45 -4.60 -19.56
CA ALA A 78 27.88 -4.83 -19.82
C ALA A 78 28.50 -3.56 -20.43
N GLU A 79 29.82 -3.56 -20.69
CA GLU A 79 30.49 -2.45 -21.38
C GLU A 79 29.89 -2.19 -22.77
N LYS A 80 29.49 -3.25 -23.47
CA LYS A 80 28.74 -3.16 -24.72
C LYS A 80 27.48 -4.03 -24.61
N GLY A 81 26.30 -3.38 -24.56
CA GLY A 81 25.02 -4.07 -24.54
C GLY A 81 24.71 -4.76 -23.21
N TYR A 82 24.15 -5.94 -23.30
CA TYR A 82 23.70 -6.75 -22.16
C TYR A 82 24.33 -8.15 -22.25
N LYS A 83 24.58 -8.76 -21.09
CA LYS A 83 25.05 -10.14 -20.98
C LYS A 83 24.27 -10.86 -19.89
N ALA A 84 24.23 -12.20 -19.94
CA ALA A 84 23.66 -13.00 -18.88
C ALA A 84 24.35 -12.70 -17.54
N ASP A 85 23.57 -12.56 -16.47
CA ASP A 85 24.06 -12.34 -15.10
C ASP A 85 24.87 -13.58 -14.65
N PRO A 86 26.18 -13.45 -14.33
CA PRO A 86 27.00 -14.58 -13.92
C PRO A 86 26.48 -15.29 -12.67
N GLY A 87 25.89 -14.53 -11.71
CA GLY A 87 25.29 -15.10 -10.50
C GLY A 87 24.07 -15.94 -10.83
N VAL A 88 23.24 -15.47 -11.78
CA VAL A 88 22.10 -16.24 -12.28
C VAL A 88 22.54 -17.52 -12.97
N LEU A 89 23.54 -17.45 -13.85
CA LEU A 89 24.07 -18.65 -14.53
C LEU A 89 24.59 -19.69 -13.54
N LYS A 90 25.32 -19.24 -12.51
CA LYS A 90 25.81 -20.12 -11.44
C LYS A 90 24.65 -20.82 -10.72
N GLN A 91 23.64 -20.05 -10.32
CA GLN A 91 22.50 -20.59 -9.57
C GLN A 91 21.63 -21.52 -10.42
N LEU A 92 21.41 -21.20 -11.69
CA LEU A 92 20.69 -22.09 -12.61
C LEU A 92 21.39 -23.43 -12.80
N LYS A 93 22.75 -23.44 -12.82
CA LYS A 93 23.52 -24.67 -12.83
C LYS A 93 23.28 -25.51 -11.57
N VAL A 94 23.31 -24.87 -10.40
CA VAL A 94 23.02 -25.54 -9.12
C VAL A 94 21.60 -26.11 -9.09
N ILE A 95 20.60 -25.31 -9.51
CA ILE A 95 19.20 -25.78 -9.56
C ILE A 95 19.08 -26.99 -10.49
N LYS A 96 19.73 -26.95 -11.65
CA LYS A 96 19.74 -28.09 -12.57
C LYS A 96 20.34 -29.34 -11.94
N GLU A 97 21.52 -29.23 -11.30
CA GLU A 97 22.18 -30.33 -10.62
C GLU A 97 21.31 -30.92 -9.50
N VAL A 98 20.63 -30.07 -8.72
CA VAL A 98 19.68 -30.49 -7.67
C VAL A 98 18.49 -31.22 -8.27
N PHE A 99 17.89 -30.66 -9.34
CA PHE A 99 16.76 -31.30 -10.01
C PHE A 99 17.15 -32.65 -10.62
N ASP A 100 18.31 -32.76 -11.26
CA ASP A 100 18.78 -33.99 -11.91
C ASP A 100 18.97 -35.13 -10.91
N GLN A 101 19.40 -34.83 -9.65
CA GLN A 101 19.65 -35.80 -8.59
C GLN A 101 18.39 -36.23 -7.83
N CYS A 102 17.25 -35.59 -8.04
CA CYS A 102 16.02 -35.84 -7.29
C CYS A 102 14.92 -36.43 -8.15
N ASP A 103 14.01 -37.17 -7.53
CA ASP A 103 12.91 -37.86 -8.24
C ASP A 103 11.65 -36.99 -8.32
N LYS A 104 11.48 -36.06 -7.39
CA LYS A 104 10.31 -35.20 -7.25
C LYS A 104 10.76 -33.81 -6.77
N ILE A 105 10.00 -32.78 -7.16
CA ILE A 105 10.26 -31.40 -6.79
C ILE A 105 9.11 -30.88 -5.92
N ILE A 106 9.45 -30.26 -4.79
CA ILE A 106 8.54 -29.41 -4.00
C ILE A 106 8.83 -27.96 -4.36
N VAL A 107 7.82 -27.25 -4.83
CA VAL A 107 7.93 -25.85 -5.21
C VAL A 107 7.41 -24.98 -4.07
N ALA A 108 8.30 -24.24 -3.46
CA ALA A 108 8.08 -23.35 -2.32
C ALA A 108 8.39 -21.88 -2.68
N THR A 109 8.18 -21.48 -3.95
CA THR A 109 8.15 -20.08 -4.32
C THR A 109 6.88 -19.42 -3.77
N ASP A 110 6.86 -18.11 -3.64
CA ASP A 110 5.75 -17.37 -3.02
C ASP A 110 4.38 -17.80 -3.59
N ALA A 111 3.37 -17.83 -2.73
CA ALA A 111 2.04 -18.36 -3.04
C ALA A 111 1.21 -17.38 -3.89
N GLY A 112 1.68 -17.07 -5.10
CA GLY A 112 1.09 -16.10 -5.99
C GLY A 112 1.49 -16.27 -7.45
N ARG A 113 0.97 -15.38 -8.29
CA ARG A 113 1.23 -15.41 -9.75
C ARG A 113 2.71 -15.31 -10.09
N GLU A 114 3.44 -14.42 -9.42
CA GLU A 114 4.86 -14.18 -9.69
C GLU A 114 5.71 -15.38 -9.24
N GLY A 115 5.44 -15.94 -8.05
CA GLY A 115 6.14 -17.13 -7.58
C GLY A 115 5.91 -18.35 -8.48
N GLU A 116 4.70 -18.50 -9.03
CA GLU A 116 4.42 -19.56 -10.01
C GLU A 116 5.16 -19.32 -11.32
N LEU A 117 5.20 -18.07 -11.80
CA LEU A 117 5.93 -17.70 -13.03
C LEU A 117 7.44 -17.95 -12.88
N ILE A 118 8.03 -17.56 -11.75
CA ILE A 118 9.46 -17.75 -11.46
C ILE A 118 9.82 -19.23 -11.56
N HIS A 119 9.04 -20.10 -10.88
CA HIS A 119 9.27 -21.53 -10.92
C HIS A 119 9.14 -22.09 -12.33
N ARG A 120 7.99 -21.84 -13.01
CA ARG A 120 7.71 -22.41 -14.33
C ARG A 120 8.69 -21.94 -15.40
N TYR A 121 9.18 -20.72 -15.34
CA TYR A 121 10.21 -20.23 -16.25
C TYR A 121 11.54 -20.94 -16.02
N ILE A 122 11.96 -21.16 -14.78
CA ILE A 122 13.16 -21.96 -14.46
C ILE A 122 12.98 -23.41 -14.94
N TYR A 123 11.85 -24.02 -14.63
CA TYR A 123 11.54 -25.41 -14.97
C TYR A 123 11.57 -25.64 -16.49
N ASN A 124 10.91 -24.76 -17.25
CA ASN A 124 10.85 -24.82 -18.71
C ASN A 124 12.21 -24.51 -19.35
N TYR A 125 12.94 -23.50 -18.85
CA TYR A 125 14.27 -23.14 -19.36
C TYR A 125 15.29 -24.28 -19.18
N LEU A 126 15.21 -25.00 -18.05
CA LEU A 126 16.09 -26.15 -17.79
C LEU A 126 15.66 -27.43 -18.52
N GLY A 127 14.52 -27.43 -19.20
CA GLY A 127 13.96 -28.61 -19.87
C GLY A 127 13.59 -29.72 -18.86
N CYS A 128 13.23 -29.35 -17.64
CA CYS A 128 12.88 -30.32 -16.61
C CYS A 128 11.51 -30.96 -16.90
N THR A 129 11.43 -32.29 -16.71
CA THR A 129 10.18 -33.07 -16.92
C THR A 129 9.73 -33.81 -15.67
N LYS A 130 10.42 -33.60 -14.53
CA LYS A 130 10.13 -34.30 -13.29
C LYS A 130 8.82 -33.81 -12.66
N PRO A 131 8.04 -34.70 -12.01
CA PRO A 131 6.82 -34.30 -11.35
C PRO A 131 7.11 -33.34 -10.21
N PHE A 132 6.22 -32.36 -10.02
CA PHE A 132 6.34 -31.41 -8.93
C PHE A 132 5.01 -31.18 -8.23
N VAL A 133 5.11 -30.77 -6.96
CA VAL A 133 4.00 -30.39 -6.09
C VAL A 133 4.29 -29.02 -5.48
N ARG A 134 3.22 -28.33 -5.08
CA ARG A 134 3.31 -26.98 -4.49
C ARG A 134 3.19 -27.02 -2.98
N LEU A 135 4.13 -26.39 -2.30
CA LEU A 135 3.96 -25.89 -0.94
C LEU A 135 3.30 -24.50 -1.06
N TRP A 136 2.02 -24.43 -0.72
CA TRP A 136 1.21 -23.22 -0.88
C TRP A 136 0.90 -22.62 0.48
N ILE A 137 1.71 -21.70 0.94
CA ILE A 137 1.61 -21.05 2.24
C ILE A 137 1.83 -19.53 2.08
N SER A 138 1.10 -18.72 2.85
CA SER A 138 1.22 -17.26 2.91
C SER A 138 1.84 -16.75 4.20
N SER A 139 2.23 -17.67 5.08
CA SER A 139 2.94 -17.44 6.34
C SER A 139 4.17 -18.34 6.42
N LEU A 140 5.21 -17.87 7.09
CA LEU A 140 6.48 -18.60 7.29
C LEU A 140 6.69 -19.00 8.77
N THR A 141 5.61 -19.07 9.56
CA THR A 141 5.68 -19.64 10.90
C THR A 141 6.04 -21.14 10.80
N ASP A 142 6.71 -21.67 11.82
CA ASP A 142 7.06 -23.09 11.86
C ASP A 142 5.83 -23.98 11.69
N ARG A 143 4.70 -23.55 12.24
CA ARG A 143 3.41 -24.25 12.13
C ARG A 143 2.92 -24.27 10.69
N ALA A 144 2.85 -23.10 10.02
CA ALA A 144 2.38 -22.99 8.63
C ALA A 144 3.25 -23.81 7.66
N ILE A 145 4.56 -23.81 7.87
CA ILE A 145 5.49 -24.60 7.03
C ILE A 145 5.22 -26.11 7.23
N ARG A 146 5.06 -26.60 8.47
CA ARG A 146 4.77 -28.02 8.74
C ARG A 146 3.43 -28.44 8.16
N GLU A 147 2.36 -27.71 8.46
CA GLU A 147 1.02 -27.96 7.93
C GLU A 147 0.99 -27.92 6.39
N GLY A 148 1.71 -26.98 5.78
CA GLY A 148 1.84 -26.90 4.33
C GLY A 148 2.59 -28.07 3.71
N LEU A 149 3.63 -28.58 4.36
CA LEU A 149 4.37 -29.78 3.91
C LEU A 149 3.52 -31.05 4.00
N ASP A 150 2.64 -31.13 5.00
CA ASP A 150 1.69 -32.23 5.15
C ASP A 150 0.53 -32.14 4.13
N ASN A 151 0.27 -30.94 3.56
CA ASN A 151 -0.82 -30.66 2.65
C ASN A 151 -0.37 -30.18 1.25
N LEU A 152 0.72 -30.75 0.74
CA LEU A 152 1.24 -30.42 -0.60
C LEU A 152 0.18 -30.59 -1.69
N GLN A 153 0.10 -29.61 -2.58
CA GLN A 153 -0.88 -29.58 -3.66
C GLN A 153 -0.28 -30.03 -5.00
N PRO A 154 -1.04 -30.72 -5.87
CA PRO A 154 -0.60 -31.05 -7.23
C PRO A 154 -0.24 -29.78 -8.01
N GLY A 155 0.83 -29.82 -8.80
CA GLY A 155 1.29 -28.68 -9.59
C GLY A 155 0.29 -28.20 -10.62
N GLU A 156 -0.47 -29.12 -11.21
CA GLU A 156 -1.47 -28.87 -12.24
C GLU A 156 -2.61 -27.96 -11.76
N ARG A 157 -2.90 -27.95 -10.46
CA ARG A 157 -3.88 -27.04 -9.85
C ARG A 157 -3.58 -25.57 -10.14
N TYR A 158 -2.33 -25.23 -10.39
CA TYR A 158 -1.84 -23.86 -10.59
C TYR A 158 -1.52 -23.52 -12.05
N ASP A 159 -1.90 -24.38 -13.02
CA ASP A 159 -1.63 -24.15 -14.44
C ASP A 159 -2.32 -22.87 -14.94
N ASN A 160 -3.58 -22.64 -14.58
CA ASN A 160 -4.28 -21.40 -14.94
C ASN A 160 -3.66 -20.16 -14.33
N LEU A 161 -3.11 -20.26 -13.12
CA LEU A 161 -2.40 -19.18 -12.47
C LEU A 161 -1.09 -18.84 -13.22
N TYR A 162 -0.34 -19.88 -13.60
CA TYR A 162 0.83 -19.74 -14.48
C TYR A 162 0.48 -19.11 -15.83
N LEU A 163 -0.56 -19.59 -16.50
CA LEU A 163 -1.00 -19.05 -17.79
C LEU A 163 -1.40 -17.56 -17.68
N SER A 164 -2.09 -17.19 -16.61
CA SER A 164 -2.41 -15.79 -16.31
C SER A 164 -1.15 -14.93 -16.14
N ALA A 165 -0.16 -15.41 -15.38
CA ALA A 165 1.10 -14.70 -15.17
C ALA A 165 1.93 -14.60 -16.45
N LYS A 166 2.00 -15.69 -17.22
CA LYS A 166 2.68 -15.75 -18.53
C LYS A 166 2.05 -14.77 -19.52
N SER A 167 0.72 -14.81 -19.69
CA SER A 167 0.00 -13.91 -20.60
C SER A 167 0.22 -12.44 -20.23
N ARG A 168 0.24 -12.12 -18.94
CA ARG A 168 0.57 -10.77 -18.48
C ARG A 168 2.00 -10.37 -18.86
N SER A 169 2.98 -11.23 -18.60
CA SER A 169 4.39 -10.98 -18.94
C SER A 169 4.59 -10.76 -20.44
N GLU A 170 3.96 -11.58 -21.26
CA GLU A 170 4.01 -11.50 -22.74
C GLU A 170 3.28 -10.24 -23.25
N ALA A 171 2.12 -9.89 -22.68
CA ALA A 171 1.38 -8.67 -23.02
C ALA A 171 2.17 -7.41 -22.64
N ASP A 172 2.79 -7.38 -21.45
CA ASP A 172 3.63 -6.28 -21.00
C ASP A 172 4.86 -6.11 -21.94
N TRP A 173 5.45 -7.21 -22.42
CA TRP A 173 6.51 -7.20 -23.41
C TRP A 173 6.03 -6.64 -24.77
N LEU A 174 4.91 -7.18 -25.29
CA LEU A 174 4.34 -6.76 -26.58
C LEU A 174 4.01 -5.27 -26.59
N VAL A 175 3.29 -4.81 -25.57
CA VAL A 175 2.89 -3.40 -25.46
C VAL A 175 4.13 -2.52 -25.23
N GLY A 176 4.96 -2.87 -24.24
CA GLY A 176 6.11 -2.06 -23.86
C GLY A 176 7.14 -1.91 -24.99
N ILE A 177 7.50 -2.99 -25.67
CA ILE A 177 8.50 -2.97 -26.74
C ILE A 177 7.95 -2.25 -27.97
N ASN A 178 6.77 -2.65 -28.47
CA ASN A 178 6.24 -2.08 -29.71
C ASN A 178 5.86 -0.60 -29.55
N ALA A 179 5.22 -0.22 -28.46
CA ALA A 179 4.84 1.16 -28.22
C ALA A 179 6.06 2.06 -28.00
N THR A 180 7.08 1.59 -27.25
CA THR A 180 8.36 2.31 -27.08
C THR A 180 9.05 2.54 -28.42
N GLN A 181 9.15 1.50 -29.26
CA GLN A 181 9.79 1.62 -30.57
C GLN A 181 9.00 2.54 -31.49
N ALA A 182 7.66 2.38 -31.56
CA ALA A 182 6.81 3.21 -32.39
C ALA A 182 6.92 4.70 -32.04
N LEU A 183 6.86 5.04 -30.75
CA LEU A 183 7.00 6.41 -30.29
C LEU A 183 8.39 6.98 -30.57
N SER A 184 9.45 6.19 -30.30
CA SER A 184 10.84 6.62 -30.51
C SER A 184 11.13 6.87 -32.00
N VAL A 185 10.63 6.01 -32.89
CA VAL A 185 10.73 6.17 -34.35
C VAL A 185 9.96 7.40 -34.81
N ALA A 186 8.75 7.61 -34.31
CA ALA A 186 7.93 8.79 -34.64
C ALA A 186 8.57 10.11 -34.18
N ALA A 187 9.24 10.12 -33.03
CA ALA A 187 9.96 11.27 -32.50
C ALA A 187 11.27 11.57 -33.27
N GLY A 188 11.82 10.61 -34.02
CA GLY A 188 13.00 10.78 -34.85
C GLY A 188 14.33 10.81 -34.10
N GLN A 189 14.34 10.93 -32.78
CA GLN A 189 15.55 10.93 -31.96
C GLN A 189 15.24 10.46 -30.52
N GLY A 190 16.21 9.82 -29.89
CA GLY A 190 16.09 9.37 -28.49
C GLY A 190 15.25 8.11 -28.33
N VAL A 191 15.12 7.66 -27.08
CA VAL A 191 14.27 6.52 -26.70
C VAL A 191 13.18 7.06 -25.75
N PHE A 192 11.93 6.92 -26.16
CA PHE A 192 10.77 7.31 -25.40
C PHE A 192 10.05 6.05 -24.93
N SER A 193 10.28 5.66 -23.68
CA SER A 193 9.68 4.44 -23.14
C SER A 193 8.19 4.61 -22.89
N LEU A 194 7.42 3.61 -23.30
CA LEU A 194 6.01 3.46 -22.98
C LEU A 194 5.81 2.17 -22.18
N GLY A 195 4.93 2.23 -21.18
CA GLY A 195 4.64 1.08 -20.36
C GLY A 195 3.26 1.18 -19.71
N ARG A 196 2.69 0.03 -19.39
CA ARG A 196 1.34 -0.11 -18.83
C ARG A 196 1.13 0.64 -17.52
N VAL A 197 2.15 0.79 -16.68
CA VAL A 197 2.09 1.53 -15.41
C VAL A 197 2.71 2.92 -15.56
N GLN A 198 3.89 2.98 -16.13
CA GLN A 198 4.71 4.18 -16.25
C GLN A 198 3.98 5.32 -17.01
N THR A 199 3.38 5.00 -18.15
CA THR A 199 2.72 6.02 -18.99
C THR A 199 1.45 6.58 -18.35
N PRO A 200 0.51 5.77 -17.84
CA PRO A 200 -0.64 6.30 -17.10
C PRO A 200 -0.25 7.12 -15.88
N THR A 201 0.79 6.72 -15.15
CA THR A 201 1.30 7.49 -14.01
C THR A 201 1.79 8.88 -14.44
N LEU A 202 2.55 8.96 -15.53
CA LEU A 202 2.98 10.24 -16.10
C LEU A 202 1.79 11.10 -16.53
N VAL A 203 0.78 10.49 -17.16
CA VAL A 203 -0.46 11.19 -17.56
C VAL A 203 -1.18 11.77 -16.34
N MET A 204 -1.29 11.03 -15.23
CA MET A 204 -1.90 11.53 -13.98
C MET A 204 -1.17 12.77 -13.46
N ILE A 205 0.17 12.74 -13.46
CA ILE A 205 0.99 13.89 -13.02
C ILE A 205 0.78 15.10 -13.95
N CYS A 206 0.87 14.89 -15.27
CA CYS A 206 0.71 15.96 -16.25
C CYS A 206 -0.70 16.56 -16.22
N SER A 207 -1.73 15.73 -16.13
CA SER A 207 -3.13 16.18 -16.04
C SER A 207 -3.36 17.03 -14.79
N ARG A 208 -2.88 16.59 -13.63
CA ARG A 208 -2.97 17.35 -12.38
C ARG A 208 -2.20 18.67 -12.47
N TYR A 209 -1.02 18.67 -13.08
CA TYR A 209 -0.24 19.88 -13.30
C TYR A 209 -1.00 20.89 -14.19
N LEU A 210 -1.58 20.44 -15.29
CA LEU A 210 -2.36 21.29 -16.20
C LEU A 210 -3.65 21.79 -15.54
N GLU A 211 -4.37 20.94 -14.80
CA GLU A 211 -5.55 21.33 -14.02
C GLU A 211 -5.20 22.43 -13.01
N ASN A 212 -4.10 22.27 -12.27
CA ASN A 212 -3.63 23.23 -11.30
C ASN A 212 -3.18 24.54 -11.96
N LYS A 213 -2.37 24.46 -13.02
CA LYS A 213 -1.81 25.61 -13.73
C LYS A 213 -2.87 26.47 -14.43
N ASN A 214 -3.89 25.82 -15.00
CA ASN A 214 -4.94 26.50 -15.75
C ASN A 214 -6.15 26.87 -14.88
N PHE A 215 -6.09 26.59 -13.58
CA PHE A 215 -7.17 26.90 -12.68
C PHE A 215 -7.35 28.41 -12.54
N VAL A 216 -8.58 28.86 -12.68
CA VAL A 216 -8.95 30.27 -12.47
C VAL A 216 -9.68 30.37 -11.12
N PRO A 217 -9.07 31.02 -10.11
CA PRO A 217 -9.72 31.19 -8.81
C PRO A 217 -10.96 32.08 -8.95
N THR A 218 -12.07 31.68 -8.38
CA THR A 218 -13.28 32.48 -8.26
C THR A 218 -13.44 32.94 -6.81
N LYS A 219 -13.77 34.22 -6.64
CA LYS A 219 -14.05 34.81 -5.35
C LYS A 219 -15.46 34.43 -4.87
N PHE A 220 -15.58 34.23 -3.58
CA PHE A 220 -16.86 34.09 -2.89
C PHE A 220 -16.77 34.66 -1.48
N TRP A 221 -17.91 35.00 -0.92
CA TRP A 221 -18.00 35.59 0.42
C TRP A 221 -18.77 34.66 1.36
N GLN A 222 -18.37 34.62 2.61
CA GLN A 222 -19.05 33.92 3.70
C GLN A 222 -19.07 34.82 4.94
N LEU A 223 -20.07 34.64 5.79
CA LEU A 223 -20.10 35.28 7.10
C LEU A 223 -19.51 34.36 8.17
N LYS A 224 -18.79 34.97 9.10
CA LYS A 224 -18.25 34.36 10.30
C LYS A 224 -18.82 35.12 11.48
N ALA A 225 -19.53 34.43 12.36
CA ALA A 225 -20.12 35.03 13.56
C ALA A 225 -19.48 34.45 14.81
N ASP A 226 -19.02 35.31 15.71
CA ASP A 226 -18.51 34.97 17.02
C ASP A 226 -19.63 35.11 18.03
N THR A 227 -19.81 34.10 18.86
CA THR A 227 -20.89 34.03 19.86
C THR A 227 -20.41 33.29 21.09
N ALA A 228 -21.24 33.27 22.13
CA ALA A 228 -20.99 32.52 23.37
C ALA A 228 -22.28 31.96 23.94
N SER A 229 -22.20 30.78 24.56
CA SER A 229 -23.22 30.24 25.47
C SER A 229 -22.57 30.05 26.84
N GLY A 230 -23.07 30.77 27.84
CA GLY A 230 -22.44 30.86 29.14
C GLY A 230 -21.03 31.48 29.07
N ARG A 231 -20.02 30.70 29.50
CA ARG A 231 -18.59 31.13 29.48
C ARG A 231 -17.81 30.61 28.29
N ILE A 232 -18.42 29.85 27.38
CA ILE A 232 -17.74 29.21 26.26
C ILE A 232 -18.05 30.00 25.00
N SER A 233 -17.04 30.64 24.45
CA SER A 233 -17.10 31.32 23.16
C SER A 233 -16.78 30.36 22.01
N PHE A 234 -17.47 30.52 20.89
CA PHE A 234 -17.24 29.75 19.70
C PHE A 234 -17.60 30.54 18.43
N THR A 235 -17.15 30.05 17.29
CA THR A 235 -17.37 30.68 16.00
C THR A 235 -18.27 29.82 15.13
N ALA A 236 -19.23 30.43 14.44
CA ALA A 236 -20.08 29.78 13.46
C ALA A 236 -19.88 30.39 12.07
N GLN A 237 -19.86 29.57 11.03
CA GLN A 237 -19.75 30.02 9.65
C GLN A 237 -21.10 29.89 8.93
N SER A 238 -21.39 30.86 8.03
CA SER A 238 -22.60 30.78 7.22
C SER A 238 -22.56 29.55 6.30
N THR A 239 -23.68 28.87 6.16
CA THR A 239 -23.84 27.78 5.18
C THR A 239 -23.89 28.34 3.76
N ALA A 240 -24.47 29.52 3.59
CA ALA A 240 -24.51 30.24 2.32
C ALA A 240 -23.10 30.75 1.93
N LYS A 241 -22.83 30.67 0.63
CA LYS A 241 -21.68 31.30 -0.03
C LYS A 241 -22.24 32.23 -1.11
N TRP A 242 -21.82 33.46 -1.08
CA TRP A 242 -22.26 34.47 -2.07
C TRP A 242 -21.18 34.69 -3.12
N GLU A 243 -21.58 34.69 -4.38
CA GLU A 243 -20.67 34.97 -5.48
C GLU A 243 -20.54 36.49 -5.76
N GLN A 244 -21.52 37.28 -5.24
CA GLN A 244 -21.55 38.72 -5.38
C GLN A 244 -21.40 39.43 -4.03
N GLN A 245 -20.42 40.31 -3.91
CA GLN A 245 -20.11 41.02 -2.67
C GLN A 245 -21.30 41.85 -2.14
N PRO A 246 -22.10 42.56 -2.97
CA PRO A 246 -23.25 43.34 -2.49
C PRO A 246 -24.30 42.48 -1.77
N GLU A 247 -24.53 41.24 -2.24
CA GLU A 247 -25.47 40.31 -1.60
C GLU A 247 -24.96 39.87 -0.23
N ALA A 248 -23.67 39.60 -0.14
CA ALA A 248 -23.01 39.24 1.11
C ALA A 248 -23.02 40.38 2.14
N ILE A 249 -22.82 41.62 1.69
CA ILE A 249 -22.93 42.84 2.53
C ILE A 249 -24.37 43.02 3.03
N ALA A 250 -25.37 42.81 2.19
CA ALA A 250 -26.77 42.91 2.58
C ALA A 250 -27.11 41.81 3.63
N ALA A 251 -26.61 40.59 3.45
CA ALA A 251 -26.76 39.52 4.45
C ALA A 251 -26.05 39.86 5.77
N LEU A 252 -24.83 40.41 5.71
CA LEU A 252 -24.10 40.86 6.90
C LEU A 252 -24.91 41.91 7.69
N GLN A 253 -25.54 42.87 7.01
CA GLN A 253 -26.35 43.88 7.68
C GLN A 253 -27.56 43.27 8.39
N ARG A 254 -28.29 42.37 7.71
CA ARG A 254 -29.44 41.67 8.34
C ARG A 254 -29.04 40.86 9.56
N VAL A 255 -27.85 40.22 9.52
CA VAL A 255 -27.32 39.48 10.67
C VAL A 255 -26.96 40.41 11.83
N LYS A 256 -26.34 41.55 11.53
CA LYS A 256 -26.04 42.60 12.54
C LYS A 256 -27.31 43.15 13.18
N ASP A 257 -28.34 43.44 12.39
CA ASP A 257 -29.60 43.98 12.85
C ASP A 257 -30.37 42.98 13.74
N ALA A 258 -30.19 41.67 13.47
CA ALA A 258 -30.76 40.63 14.30
C ALA A 258 -30.09 40.54 15.69
N GLY A 259 -28.80 40.85 15.81
CA GLY A 259 -28.04 40.93 17.05
C GLY A 259 -27.87 39.60 17.82
N GLN A 260 -28.58 38.58 17.43
CA GLN A 260 -28.62 37.28 18.10
C GLN A 260 -28.66 36.14 17.07
N LEU A 261 -28.05 35.00 17.42
CA LEU A 261 -28.15 33.72 16.72
C LEU A 261 -29.16 32.83 17.42
N ALA A 262 -30.26 32.51 16.77
CA ALA A 262 -31.24 31.54 17.30
C ALA A 262 -30.82 30.11 16.95
N VAL A 263 -30.76 29.22 17.91
CA VAL A 263 -30.44 27.80 17.69
C VAL A 263 -31.65 27.09 17.07
N LYS A 264 -31.59 26.81 15.75
CA LYS A 264 -32.64 26.11 15.00
C LYS A 264 -32.72 24.63 15.33
N SER A 265 -31.57 23.98 15.34
CA SER A 265 -31.45 22.55 15.61
C SER A 265 -30.12 22.21 16.26
N VAL A 266 -30.14 21.18 17.08
CA VAL A 266 -28.94 20.56 17.65
C VAL A 266 -29.08 19.07 17.46
N GLU A 267 -28.15 18.48 16.72
CA GLU A 267 -28.02 17.05 16.54
C GLU A 267 -26.82 16.57 17.34
N ARG A 268 -27.00 15.60 18.20
CA ARG A 268 -25.93 14.90 18.92
C ARG A 268 -25.92 13.47 18.50
N LYS A 269 -24.78 13.03 18.03
CA LYS A 269 -24.59 11.67 17.53
C LYS A 269 -23.30 11.08 18.07
N GLU A 270 -23.44 9.95 18.75
CA GLU A 270 -22.28 9.14 19.05
C GLU A 270 -21.73 8.51 17.75
N THR A 271 -20.47 8.72 17.48
CA THR A 271 -19.76 8.15 16.33
C THR A 271 -18.67 7.23 16.83
N SER A 272 -18.58 6.06 16.20
CA SER A 272 -17.54 5.08 16.49
C SER A 272 -16.64 4.94 15.29
N GLN A 273 -15.34 5.05 15.52
CA GLN A 273 -14.32 4.85 14.50
C GLN A 273 -13.59 3.53 14.74
N GLU A 274 -13.69 2.65 13.76
CA GLU A 274 -12.99 1.38 13.80
C GLU A 274 -11.47 1.59 13.77
N PRO A 275 -10.68 0.69 14.40
CA PRO A 275 -9.24 0.68 14.25
C PRO A 275 -8.84 0.59 12.78
N PRO A 276 -7.72 1.22 12.37
CA PRO A 276 -7.21 1.06 11.02
C PRO A 276 -6.79 -0.40 10.78
N LEU A 277 -6.83 -0.84 9.52
CA LEU A 277 -6.20 -2.11 9.15
C LEU A 277 -4.67 -1.98 9.23
N LEU A 278 -3.99 -3.11 9.32
CA LEU A 278 -2.53 -3.18 9.21
C LEU A 278 -2.02 -2.55 7.89
N TYR A 279 -0.73 -2.32 7.80
CA TYR A 279 -0.14 -1.84 6.56
C TYR A 279 0.06 -2.95 5.53
N ASP A 280 -0.24 -2.63 4.27
CA ASP A 280 0.49 -3.12 3.11
C ASP A 280 1.64 -2.16 2.76
N LEU A 281 2.44 -2.50 1.76
CA LEU A 281 3.55 -1.64 1.34
C LEU A 281 3.08 -0.23 0.92
N THR A 282 2.04 -0.15 0.10
CA THR A 282 1.56 1.14 -0.44
C THR A 282 1.02 2.04 0.66
N THR A 283 0.28 1.48 1.62
CA THR A 283 -0.25 2.26 2.75
C THR A 283 0.87 2.75 3.66
N LEU A 284 1.91 1.92 3.91
CA LEU A 284 3.11 2.35 4.63
C LEU A 284 3.83 3.48 3.90
N GLN A 285 4.04 3.37 2.59
CA GLN A 285 4.68 4.41 1.79
C GLN A 285 3.91 5.73 1.81
N LYS A 286 2.58 5.68 1.68
CA LYS A 286 1.72 6.87 1.77
C LYS A 286 1.84 7.57 3.12
N GLU A 287 1.82 6.81 4.20
CA GLU A 287 1.90 7.39 5.54
C GLU A 287 3.32 7.88 5.87
N ALA A 288 4.36 7.16 5.47
CA ALA A 288 5.75 7.61 5.61
C ALA A 288 6.03 8.88 4.78
N ASN A 289 5.44 9.01 3.59
CA ASN A 289 5.52 10.24 2.80
C ASN A 289 4.83 11.41 3.51
N THR A 290 3.64 11.20 4.06
CA THR A 290 2.87 12.25 4.73
C THR A 290 3.49 12.67 6.06
N LYS A 291 3.91 11.71 6.91
CA LYS A 291 4.39 11.99 8.28
C LYS A 291 5.90 12.25 8.35
N LEU A 292 6.69 11.61 7.50
CA LEU A 292 8.15 11.63 7.55
C LEU A 292 8.80 12.32 6.34
N ASN A 293 8.01 12.67 5.33
CA ASN A 293 8.48 13.18 4.03
C ASN A 293 9.49 12.22 3.34
N PHE A 294 9.29 10.91 3.51
CA PHE A 294 10.10 9.89 2.84
C PHE A 294 9.49 9.56 1.47
N SER A 295 10.36 9.31 0.49
CA SER A 295 9.91 8.78 -0.80
C SER A 295 9.46 7.32 -0.66
N ALA A 296 8.68 6.86 -1.63
CA ALA A 296 8.23 5.48 -1.69
C ALA A 296 9.41 4.50 -1.77
N ASP A 297 10.44 4.83 -2.58
CA ASP A 297 11.66 4.04 -2.70
C ASP A 297 12.47 4.00 -1.40
N LYS A 298 12.68 5.15 -0.76
CA LYS A 298 13.36 5.23 0.53
C LYS A 298 12.62 4.39 1.59
N THR A 299 11.30 4.47 1.63
CA THR A 299 10.47 3.71 2.57
C THR A 299 10.62 2.21 2.34
N LEU A 300 10.58 1.76 1.07
CA LEU A 300 10.79 0.36 0.72
C LEU A 300 12.20 -0.13 1.10
N SER A 301 13.23 0.67 0.82
CA SER A 301 14.62 0.32 1.13
C SER A 301 14.84 0.15 2.64
N ILE A 302 14.25 1.03 3.45
CA ILE A 302 14.29 0.95 4.91
C ILE A 302 13.52 -0.28 5.40
N ALA A 303 12.31 -0.50 4.89
CA ALA A 303 11.50 -1.66 5.23
C ALA A 303 12.21 -2.98 4.89
N GLN A 304 12.91 -3.04 3.76
CA GLN A 304 13.74 -4.18 3.37
C GLN A 304 14.90 -4.40 4.37
N SER A 305 15.59 -3.34 4.81
CA SER A 305 16.62 -3.43 5.84
C SER A 305 16.08 -3.97 7.17
N LEU A 306 14.90 -3.51 7.62
CA LEU A 306 14.25 -3.99 8.84
C LEU A 306 13.85 -5.46 8.74
N TYR A 307 13.41 -5.91 7.57
CA TYR A 307 13.15 -7.32 7.30
C TYR A 307 14.44 -8.17 7.38
N GLU A 308 15.53 -7.69 6.78
CA GLU A 308 16.83 -8.39 6.82
C GLU A 308 17.42 -8.46 8.24
N LYS A 309 17.14 -7.44 9.06
CA LYS A 309 17.43 -7.43 10.51
C LYS A 309 16.48 -8.33 11.32
N LYS A 310 15.48 -8.95 10.68
CA LYS A 310 14.49 -9.85 11.31
C LYS A 310 13.62 -9.17 12.38
N VAL A 311 13.36 -7.88 12.26
CA VAL A 311 12.51 -7.12 13.18
C VAL A 311 11.16 -6.73 12.56
N MET A 312 10.96 -7.05 11.29
CA MET A 312 9.73 -6.78 10.54
C MET A 312 9.46 -7.90 9.53
N SER A 313 8.19 -8.15 9.20
CA SER A 313 7.78 -9.06 8.14
C SER A 313 8.17 -8.56 6.75
N TYR A 314 8.04 -9.41 5.73
CA TYR A 314 8.46 -9.10 4.35
C TYR A 314 7.72 -7.87 3.79
N PRO A 315 8.44 -6.84 3.30
CA PRO A 315 7.82 -5.55 2.99
C PRO A 315 6.99 -5.51 1.71
N ARG A 316 7.24 -6.38 0.73
CA ARG A 316 6.53 -6.34 -0.56
C ARG A 316 5.22 -7.13 -0.48
N THR A 317 4.28 -6.65 0.29
CA THR A 317 2.95 -7.25 0.44
C THR A 317 1.85 -6.29 -0.02
N GLY A 318 0.82 -6.85 -0.65
CA GLY A 318 -0.42 -6.14 -0.99
C GLY A 318 -1.56 -6.42 0.00
N SER A 319 -1.33 -7.22 1.02
CA SER A 319 -2.34 -7.54 2.02
C SER A 319 -2.26 -6.60 3.23
N ARG A 320 -3.43 -6.25 3.74
CA ARG A 320 -3.61 -5.54 5.03
C ARG A 320 -4.15 -6.46 6.11
N TYR A 321 -4.09 -7.78 5.84
CA TYR A 321 -4.63 -8.82 6.71
C TYR A 321 -3.55 -9.82 7.09
N ILE A 322 -3.74 -10.46 8.23
CA ILE A 322 -2.93 -11.60 8.69
C ILE A 322 -3.83 -12.83 8.77
N PRO A 323 -3.26 -14.04 8.61
CA PRO A 323 -3.98 -15.29 8.82
C PRO A 323 -4.10 -15.63 10.31
N GLU A 324 -4.93 -16.64 10.63
CA GLU A 324 -5.21 -17.05 12.01
C GLU A 324 -3.96 -17.51 12.75
N ASP A 325 -3.07 -18.28 12.11
CA ASP A 325 -1.84 -18.78 12.73
C ASP A 325 -0.90 -17.64 13.16
N VAL A 326 -0.84 -16.56 12.38
CA VAL A 326 -0.07 -15.34 12.73
C VAL A 326 -0.77 -14.56 13.84
N PHE A 327 -2.12 -14.56 13.86
CA PHE A 327 -2.86 -13.89 14.92
C PHE A 327 -2.67 -14.55 16.29
N ASP A 328 -2.54 -15.88 16.33
CA ASP A 328 -2.25 -16.63 17.57
C ASP A 328 -0.95 -16.15 18.25
N GLU A 329 0.01 -15.63 17.48
CA GLU A 329 1.29 -15.11 17.99
C GLU A 329 1.23 -13.60 18.38
N MET A 330 0.12 -12.88 18.09
CA MET A 330 0.03 -11.45 18.35
C MET A 330 0.14 -11.06 19.83
N PRO A 331 -0.43 -11.81 20.79
CA PRO A 331 -0.27 -11.48 22.20
C PRO A 331 1.21 -11.40 22.63
N GLU A 332 2.07 -12.30 22.15
CA GLU A 332 3.51 -12.30 22.44
C GLU A 332 4.21 -11.10 21.82
N ARG A 333 3.85 -10.73 20.59
CA ARG A 333 4.40 -9.55 19.89
C ARG A 333 3.97 -8.24 20.54
N VAL A 334 2.74 -8.17 21.03
CA VAL A 334 2.26 -7.02 21.83
C VAL A 334 3.03 -6.93 23.14
N ALA A 335 3.22 -8.06 23.84
CA ALA A 335 3.98 -8.10 25.08
C ALA A 335 5.46 -7.69 24.86
N MET A 336 6.06 -8.10 23.74
CA MET A 336 7.41 -7.66 23.34
C MET A 336 7.48 -6.14 23.18
N LEU A 337 6.49 -5.51 22.55
CA LEU A 337 6.42 -4.05 22.43
C LEU A 337 6.24 -3.33 23.77
N GLY A 338 5.81 -4.03 24.82
CA GLY A 338 5.87 -3.53 26.21
C GLY A 338 7.29 -3.27 26.72
N GLN A 339 8.31 -3.79 26.06
CA GLN A 339 9.72 -3.51 26.35
C GLN A 339 10.30 -2.38 25.46
N TYR A 340 9.55 -1.93 24.43
CA TYR A 340 9.99 -0.86 23.56
C TYR A 340 9.58 0.50 24.12
N PRO A 341 10.51 1.40 24.47
CA PRO A 341 10.23 2.58 25.30
C PRO A 341 9.06 3.44 24.84
N ARG A 342 8.90 3.64 23.53
CA ARG A 342 7.83 4.47 22.97
C ARG A 342 6.44 3.90 23.20
N PHE A 343 6.30 2.59 23.16
CA PHE A 343 5.00 1.91 23.21
C PHE A 343 4.77 1.14 24.51
N ALA A 344 5.75 1.12 25.44
CA ALA A 344 5.72 0.30 26.65
C ALA A 344 4.43 0.49 27.47
N GLY A 345 4.04 1.73 27.73
CA GLY A 345 2.83 2.02 28.51
C GLY A 345 1.55 1.56 27.83
N TYR A 346 1.43 1.79 26.51
CA TYR A 346 0.24 1.40 25.77
C TYR A 346 0.13 -0.12 25.59
N ALA A 347 1.21 -0.75 25.19
CA ALA A 347 1.27 -2.20 24.98
C ALA A 347 0.99 -2.97 26.27
N ALA A 348 1.49 -2.48 27.42
CA ALA A 348 1.17 -3.07 28.73
C ALA A 348 -0.34 -3.06 29.02
N GLY A 349 -1.06 -2.01 28.61
CA GLY A 349 -2.53 -1.91 28.75
C GLY A 349 -3.32 -2.87 27.86
N LEU A 350 -2.70 -3.45 26.82
CA LEU A 350 -3.32 -4.47 25.96
C LEU A 350 -3.08 -5.90 26.47
N ASN A 351 -2.18 -6.10 27.42
CA ASN A 351 -1.92 -7.45 27.97
C ASN A 351 -3.18 -8.00 28.67
N GLY A 352 -3.59 -9.21 28.27
CA GLY A 352 -4.78 -9.87 28.79
C GLY A 352 -6.10 -9.33 28.25
N VAL A 353 -6.08 -8.32 27.36
CA VAL A 353 -7.27 -7.82 26.67
C VAL A 353 -7.49 -8.63 25.38
N THR A 354 -8.76 -8.88 25.05
CA THR A 354 -9.10 -9.50 23.75
C THR A 354 -8.74 -8.54 22.61
N LEU A 355 -7.77 -8.95 21.79
CA LEU A 355 -7.30 -8.18 20.65
C LEU A 355 -8.38 -8.09 19.56
N ASN A 356 -8.45 -6.95 18.88
CA ASN A 356 -9.37 -6.73 17.77
C ASN A 356 -9.01 -7.62 16.57
N ARG A 357 -10.01 -8.26 15.94
CA ARG A 357 -9.80 -9.23 14.85
C ARG A 357 -10.10 -8.67 13.46
N ARG A 358 -10.32 -7.37 13.31
CA ARG A 358 -10.68 -6.75 12.03
C ARG A 358 -9.65 -7.00 10.93
N SER A 359 -8.37 -7.09 11.29
CA SER A 359 -7.25 -7.36 10.38
C SER A 359 -6.92 -8.85 10.23
N VAL A 360 -7.78 -9.77 10.73
CA VAL A 360 -7.58 -11.22 10.64
C VAL A 360 -8.51 -11.80 9.58
N ASN A 361 -7.97 -12.33 8.49
CA ASN A 361 -8.76 -12.95 7.43
C ASN A 361 -7.87 -13.72 6.45
N ASP A 362 -7.85 -15.06 6.52
CA ASP A 362 -7.06 -15.92 5.64
C ASP A 362 -7.37 -15.70 4.15
N GLY A 363 -8.65 -15.51 3.80
CA GLY A 363 -9.08 -15.34 2.41
C GLY A 363 -8.68 -13.99 1.78
N LYS A 364 -8.20 -13.04 2.58
CA LYS A 364 -7.73 -11.73 2.13
C LYS A 364 -6.20 -11.57 2.22
N VAL A 365 -5.52 -12.58 2.72
CA VAL A 365 -4.07 -12.64 2.62
C VAL A 365 -3.71 -13.02 1.18
N THR A 366 -2.82 -12.24 0.57
CA THR A 366 -2.31 -12.50 -0.78
C THR A 366 -1.06 -13.37 -0.70
N ASP A 367 -0.05 -13.11 -1.49
CA ASP A 367 1.23 -13.83 -1.51
C ASP A 367 1.95 -13.76 -0.14
N HIS A 368 1.76 -12.64 0.57
CA HIS A 368 2.28 -12.37 1.90
C HIS A 368 1.21 -11.69 2.77
N HIS A 369 1.26 -11.92 4.07
CA HIS A 369 0.42 -11.21 5.02
C HIS A 369 0.85 -9.75 5.21
N ALA A 370 0.04 -8.97 5.92
CA ALA A 370 0.30 -7.56 6.24
C ALA A 370 1.66 -7.34 6.94
N LEU A 371 2.13 -6.08 6.89
CA LEU A 371 3.32 -5.66 7.61
C LEU A 371 3.08 -5.63 9.12
N ILE A 372 3.89 -6.37 9.84
CA ILE A 372 3.90 -6.46 11.29
C ILE A 372 5.35 -6.51 11.79
N VAL A 373 5.55 -6.18 13.05
CA VAL A 373 6.84 -6.46 13.71
C VAL A 373 6.92 -7.93 14.08
N THR A 374 8.15 -8.44 14.16
CA THR A 374 8.40 -9.81 14.61
C THR A 374 8.45 -9.88 16.14
N GLU A 375 8.74 -11.05 16.69
CA GLU A 375 8.98 -11.28 18.12
C GLU A 375 10.32 -10.69 18.61
N ASN A 376 11.18 -10.24 17.70
CA ASN A 376 12.50 -9.73 18.04
C ASN A 376 12.45 -8.23 18.34
N LEU A 377 12.95 -7.81 19.50
CA LEU A 377 13.22 -6.41 19.76
C LEU A 377 14.32 -5.90 18.82
N PRO A 378 14.15 -4.70 18.24
CA PRO A 378 15.20 -4.14 17.41
C PRO A 378 16.43 -3.80 18.28
N GLY A 379 17.61 -4.15 17.77
CA GLY A 379 18.86 -3.64 18.29
C GLY A 379 19.08 -2.17 17.92
N GLU A 380 20.29 -1.80 17.55
CA GLU A 380 20.59 -0.45 17.10
C GLU A 380 19.97 -0.18 15.72
N LEU A 381 19.10 0.82 15.65
CA LEU A 381 18.46 1.31 14.43
C LEU A 381 18.92 2.73 14.13
N SER A 382 19.17 3.02 12.86
CA SER A 382 19.33 4.40 12.40
C SER A 382 18.05 5.22 12.69
N LYS A 383 18.14 6.55 12.61
CA LYS A 383 16.98 7.43 12.80
C LYS A 383 15.83 7.09 11.85
N ASP A 384 16.13 6.83 10.59
CA ASP A 384 15.15 6.55 9.56
C ASP A 384 14.53 5.15 9.73
N GLU A 385 15.35 4.14 10.05
CA GLU A 385 14.87 2.79 10.36
C GLU A 385 13.95 2.79 11.58
N ARG A 386 14.34 3.52 12.63
CA ARG A 386 13.52 3.67 13.83
C ARG A 386 12.16 4.29 13.49
N ALA A 387 12.13 5.35 12.68
CA ALA A 387 10.90 6.02 12.30
C ALA A 387 9.93 5.07 11.55
N VAL A 388 10.43 4.28 10.59
CA VAL A 388 9.60 3.30 9.85
C VAL A 388 9.19 2.13 10.75
N TYR A 389 10.09 1.62 11.59
CA TYR A 389 9.75 0.58 12.57
C TYR A 389 8.61 1.03 13.49
N GLU A 390 8.70 2.26 14.01
CA GLU A 390 7.68 2.82 14.90
C GLU A 390 6.33 3.06 14.20
N LEU A 391 6.33 3.39 12.90
CA LEU A 391 5.07 3.42 12.14
C LEU A 391 4.41 2.03 12.09
N VAL A 392 5.20 0.98 11.77
CA VAL A 392 4.65 -0.38 11.67
C VAL A 392 4.23 -0.93 13.04
N ALA A 393 5.06 -0.75 14.07
CA ALA A 393 4.75 -1.17 15.44
C ALA A 393 3.50 -0.46 15.99
N GLY A 394 3.44 0.87 15.82
CA GLY A 394 2.28 1.67 16.24
C GLY A 394 1.00 1.26 15.50
N ARG A 395 1.06 1.09 14.16
CA ARG A 395 -0.08 0.60 13.39
C ARG A 395 -0.54 -0.79 13.82
N MET A 396 0.38 -1.66 14.19
CA MET A 396 0.02 -2.97 14.73
C MET A 396 -0.75 -2.84 16.06
N LEU A 397 -0.30 -1.99 16.97
CA LEU A 397 -1.01 -1.72 18.22
C LEU A 397 -2.38 -1.06 17.96
N GLU A 398 -2.47 -0.09 17.03
CA GLU A 398 -3.74 0.52 16.62
C GLU A 398 -4.72 -0.53 16.11
N ALA A 399 -4.29 -1.39 15.17
CA ALA A 399 -5.14 -2.37 14.50
C ALA A 399 -5.75 -3.40 15.46
N PHE A 400 -5.06 -3.73 16.55
CA PHE A 400 -5.52 -4.68 17.56
C PHE A 400 -6.19 -4.04 18.78
N SER A 401 -6.33 -2.72 18.78
CA SER A 401 -6.98 -1.94 19.85
C SER A 401 -8.49 -1.85 19.70
N GLY A 402 -9.13 -1.25 20.71
CA GLY A 402 -10.55 -0.92 20.71
C GLY A 402 -10.88 0.26 19.78
N ARG A 403 -12.16 0.47 19.56
CA ARG A 403 -12.70 1.60 18.79
C ARG A 403 -12.42 2.94 19.47
N CYS A 404 -12.31 4.00 18.66
CA CYS A 404 -12.41 5.36 19.15
C CYS A 404 -13.88 5.79 19.14
N VAL A 405 -14.40 6.29 20.26
CA VAL A 405 -15.80 6.74 20.40
C VAL A 405 -15.81 8.23 20.69
N LYS A 406 -16.61 8.98 19.92
CA LYS A 406 -16.77 10.43 20.04
C LYS A 406 -18.24 10.81 20.06
N ASP A 407 -18.60 11.80 20.87
CA ASP A 407 -19.85 12.53 20.73
C ASP A 407 -19.65 13.71 19.78
N VAL A 408 -20.31 13.68 18.65
CA VAL A 408 -20.30 14.77 17.67
C VAL A 408 -21.60 15.57 17.83
N THR A 409 -21.47 16.87 18.08
CA THR A 409 -22.58 17.83 18.11
C THR A 409 -22.52 18.68 16.86
N THR A 410 -23.61 18.72 16.11
CA THR A 410 -23.80 19.65 14.99
C THR A 410 -24.98 20.56 15.32
N ALA A 411 -24.75 21.86 15.34
CA ALA A 411 -25.83 22.83 15.58
C ALA A 411 -25.98 23.72 14.34
N VAL A 412 -27.23 23.99 13.98
CA VAL A 412 -27.64 25.01 13.01
C VAL A 412 -28.18 26.20 13.75
N LEU A 413 -27.58 27.34 13.52
CA LEU A 413 -27.94 28.64 14.10
C LEU A 413 -28.50 29.53 13.01
N SER A 414 -29.30 30.53 13.32
CA SER A 414 -29.86 31.47 12.35
C SER A 414 -29.90 32.89 12.89
N ALA A 415 -29.50 33.84 12.06
CA ALA A 415 -29.69 35.26 12.31
C ALA A 415 -30.19 35.96 11.03
N GLY A 416 -31.24 36.73 11.11
CA GLY A 416 -31.96 37.23 9.95
C GLY A 416 -32.46 36.04 9.10
N ASP A 417 -32.09 36.00 7.83
CA ASP A 417 -32.39 34.91 6.89
C ASP A 417 -31.17 34.01 6.60
N THR A 418 -30.12 34.14 7.40
CA THR A 418 -28.86 33.43 7.18
C THR A 418 -28.66 32.32 8.21
N ASP A 419 -28.41 31.12 7.71
CA ASP A 419 -28.07 29.97 8.53
C ASP A 419 -26.57 29.81 8.70
N PHE A 420 -26.16 29.45 9.91
CA PHE A 420 -24.80 29.18 10.32
C PHE A 420 -24.70 27.76 10.85
N THR A 421 -23.59 27.10 10.57
CA THR A 421 -23.33 25.75 11.10
C THR A 421 -22.10 25.76 11.98
N VAL A 422 -22.19 25.04 13.09
CA VAL A 422 -21.06 24.78 13.97
C VAL A 422 -21.03 23.30 14.33
N LYS A 423 -19.81 22.73 14.38
CA LYS A 423 -19.58 21.35 14.81
C LYS A 423 -18.61 21.33 15.96
N GLY A 424 -18.85 20.43 16.90
CA GLY A 424 -17.92 20.12 17.98
C GLY A 424 -17.86 18.63 18.20
N SER A 425 -16.76 18.14 18.72
CA SER A 425 -16.62 16.75 19.12
C SER A 425 -15.97 16.61 20.49
N VAL A 426 -16.42 15.63 21.25
CA VAL A 426 -15.83 15.25 22.53
C VAL A 426 -15.46 13.79 22.46
N MET A 427 -14.18 13.48 22.69
CA MET A 427 -13.68 12.11 22.73
C MET A 427 -14.13 11.45 24.03
N LYS A 428 -14.93 10.37 23.94
CA LYS A 428 -15.34 9.55 25.09
C LYS A 428 -14.32 8.46 25.39
N GLU A 429 -13.92 7.75 24.33
CA GLU A 429 -12.96 6.67 24.39
C GLU A 429 -11.93 6.87 23.29
N ALA A 430 -10.67 7.05 23.67
CA ALA A 430 -9.60 7.26 22.70
C ALA A 430 -9.34 6.00 21.84
N GLY A 431 -9.47 4.80 22.44
CA GLY A 431 -9.23 3.54 21.77
C GLY A 431 -7.87 3.52 21.07
N TRP A 432 -7.85 3.10 19.81
CA TRP A 432 -6.63 3.01 19.00
C TRP A 432 -5.87 4.35 18.81
N ARG A 433 -6.56 5.50 18.90
CA ARG A 433 -5.92 6.82 18.76
C ARG A 433 -4.94 7.16 19.89
N ALA A 434 -5.04 6.47 21.03
CA ALA A 434 -4.12 6.68 22.14
C ALA A 434 -2.72 6.08 21.91
N VAL A 435 -2.51 5.24 20.88
CA VAL A 435 -1.21 4.63 20.57
C VAL A 435 -0.12 5.68 20.35
N PHE A 436 -0.41 6.69 19.52
CA PHE A 436 0.52 7.78 19.23
C PHE A 436 0.26 9.03 20.06
N SER A 437 -0.75 9.02 20.96
CA SER A 437 -1.19 10.21 21.71
C SER A 437 -1.49 11.39 20.76
N GLU A 438 -1.90 11.10 19.54
CA GLU A 438 -2.23 12.13 18.55
C GLU A 438 -3.48 12.87 19.02
N GLN A 439 -3.30 14.10 19.51
CA GLN A 439 -4.35 15.08 19.48
C GLN A 439 -4.69 15.31 18.00
N GLU A 440 -5.97 15.50 17.69
CA GLU A 440 -6.44 15.76 16.34
C GLU A 440 -5.74 17.00 15.76
N THR A 441 -4.61 16.78 15.06
CA THR A 441 -3.93 17.78 14.25
C THR A 441 -4.37 17.53 12.81
N GLY A 442 -5.34 18.28 12.32
CA GLY A 442 -5.87 18.14 10.97
C GLY A 442 -7.02 19.11 10.73
N GLU A 443 -7.68 18.99 9.61
CA GLU A 443 -8.86 19.81 9.23
C GLU A 443 -10.00 19.82 10.26
N ASP A 444 -9.88 19.01 11.32
CA ASP A 444 -10.78 18.94 12.48
C ASP A 444 -10.39 19.92 13.62
N GLU A 445 -9.39 20.80 13.45
CA GLU A 445 -9.02 21.81 14.48
C GLU A 445 -10.15 22.82 14.79
N GLU A 446 -11.21 22.88 13.97
CA GLU A 446 -12.40 23.68 14.27
C GLU A 446 -13.41 22.97 15.21
N THR A 447 -13.15 21.73 15.64
CA THR A 447 -14.03 21.02 16.58
C THR A 447 -13.69 21.32 18.05
N ALA A 448 -13.73 22.60 18.40
CA ALA A 448 -13.72 22.99 19.81
C ALA A 448 -14.88 22.31 20.55
N SER A 449 -14.69 22.00 21.83
CA SER A 449 -15.78 21.55 22.69
C SER A 449 -16.90 22.60 22.68
N LEU A 450 -18.02 22.29 22.05
CA LEU A 450 -19.17 23.18 22.06
C LEU A 450 -19.85 23.15 23.43
N PRO A 451 -20.41 24.31 23.90
CA PRO A 451 -21.27 24.32 25.07
C PRO A 451 -22.52 23.47 24.82
N PRO A 452 -23.24 23.07 25.87
CA PRO A 452 -24.46 22.31 25.74
C PRO A 452 -25.62 23.19 25.20
N LEU A 453 -25.61 23.39 23.85
CA LEU A 453 -26.63 24.17 23.15
C LEU A 453 -28.00 23.48 23.22
N GLN A 454 -29.08 24.31 23.27
CA GLN A 454 -30.48 23.86 23.23
C GLN A 454 -31.25 24.51 22.09
N LYS A 455 -32.14 23.74 21.44
CA LYS A 455 -33.02 24.30 20.40
C LYS A 455 -33.88 25.43 20.98
N GLY A 456 -33.95 26.56 20.27
CA GLY A 456 -34.67 27.75 20.68
C GLY A 456 -33.86 28.72 21.56
N GLU A 457 -32.64 28.37 21.95
CA GLU A 457 -31.71 29.25 22.65
C GLU A 457 -31.31 30.41 21.76
N ASN A 458 -31.24 31.64 22.29
CA ASN A 458 -30.76 32.82 21.61
C ASN A 458 -29.38 33.20 22.15
N LEU A 459 -28.40 33.26 21.26
CA LEU A 459 -27.02 33.54 21.60
C LEU A 459 -26.64 34.95 21.11
N PRO A 460 -26.05 35.81 21.94
CA PRO A 460 -25.66 37.14 21.53
C PRO A 460 -24.54 37.06 20.50
N ILE A 461 -24.62 37.83 19.42
CA ILE A 461 -23.52 38.01 18.46
C ILE A 461 -22.56 39.01 19.06
N SER A 462 -21.34 38.56 19.36
CA SER A 462 -20.27 39.45 19.83
C SER A 462 -19.56 40.16 18.67
N ASN A 463 -19.41 39.46 17.54
CA ASN A 463 -18.85 40.01 16.33
C ASN A 463 -19.40 39.24 15.11
N VAL A 464 -19.47 39.91 13.94
CA VAL A 464 -19.73 39.26 12.67
C VAL A 464 -18.88 39.89 11.58
N GLU A 465 -18.16 39.04 10.85
CA GLU A 465 -17.22 39.44 9.82
C GLU A 465 -17.63 38.89 8.45
N LEU A 466 -17.36 39.68 7.42
CA LEU A 466 -17.47 39.28 6.03
C LEU A 466 -16.10 38.74 5.59
N LEU A 467 -15.99 37.45 5.31
CA LEU A 467 -14.77 36.81 4.82
C LEU A 467 -14.80 36.72 3.30
N GLU A 468 -13.84 37.37 2.64
CA GLU A 468 -13.55 37.13 1.23
C GLU A 468 -12.67 35.87 1.12
N LYS A 469 -13.15 34.90 0.38
CA LYS A 469 -12.45 33.64 0.12
C LYS A 469 -12.30 33.44 -1.39
N GLN A 470 -11.40 32.56 -1.76
CA GLN A 470 -11.22 32.14 -3.15
C GLN A 470 -11.20 30.62 -3.24
N THR A 471 -11.76 30.10 -4.33
CA THR A 471 -11.58 28.70 -4.67
C THR A 471 -10.09 28.42 -4.91
N LYS A 472 -9.62 27.22 -4.52
CA LYS A 472 -8.23 26.80 -4.71
C LYS A 472 -8.19 25.61 -5.68
N PRO A 473 -7.16 25.53 -6.52
CA PRO A 473 -6.97 24.35 -7.36
C PRO A 473 -6.68 23.12 -6.48
N LYS A 474 -6.92 21.95 -7.03
CA LYS A 474 -6.40 20.72 -6.41
C LYS A 474 -4.87 20.85 -6.31
N PRO A 475 -4.24 20.49 -5.19
CA PRO A 475 -2.79 20.56 -5.05
C PRO A 475 -2.10 19.63 -6.06
N LEU A 476 -0.86 19.91 -6.38
CA LEU A 476 -0.02 18.99 -7.16
C LEU A 476 0.12 17.66 -6.40
N HIS A 477 0.36 16.59 -7.13
CA HIS A 477 0.56 15.30 -6.49
C HIS A 477 1.81 15.30 -5.61
N THR A 478 1.64 14.79 -4.38
CA THR A 478 2.71 14.21 -3.58
C THR A 478 2.83 12.73 -3.94
N GLU A 479 3.90 12.05 -3.55
CA GLU A 479 3.99 10.59 -3.77
C GLU A 479 2.82 9.85 -3.11
N SER A 480 2.40 10.27 -1.91
CA SER A 480 1.23 9.71 -1.22
C SER A 480 -0.05 9.84 -2.06
N SER A 481 -0.35 11.03 -2.57
CA SER A 481 -1.56 11.27 -3.36
C SER A 481 -1.49 10.62 -4.76
N LEU A 482 -0.28 10.49 -5.32
CA LEU A 482 -0.06 9.80 -6.59
C LEU A 482 -0.28 8.29 -6.44
N LEU A 483 0.29 7.66 -5.41
CA LEU A 483 0.04 6.25 -5.09
C LEU A 483 -1.46 5.99 -4.90
N ALA A 484 -2.17 6.87 -4.20
CA ALA A 484 -3.62 6.75 -4.04
C ALA A 484 -4.38 6.87 -5.38
N ALA A 485 -3.94 7.76 -6.28
CA ALA A 485 -4.51 7.88 -7.62
C ALA A 485 -4.27 6.62 -8.46
N MET A 486 -3.07 6.06 -8.42
CA MET A 486 -2.70 4.84 -9.12
C MET A 486 -3.52 3.62 -8.65
N GLU A 487 -3.72 3.47 -7.34
CA GLU A 487 -4.58 2.42 -6.76
C GLU A 487 -6.06 2.58 -7.17
N ASN A 488 -6.53 3.80 -7.33
CA ASN A 488 -7.91 4.11 -7.65
C ASN A 488 -8.15 4.49 -9.12
N ALA A 489 -7.18 4.26 -9.99
CA ALA A 489 -7.22 4.68 -11.40
C ALA A 489 -8.49 4.24 -12.15
N GLY A 490 -9.01 3.04 -11.85
CA GLY A 490 -10.24 2.55 -12.43
C GLY A 490 -11.50 3.34 -12.07
N LYS A 491 -11.49 4.12 -10.99
CA LYS A 491 -12.68 4.90 -10.56
C LYS A 491 -12.93 6.12 -11.45
N GLU A 492 -11.91 6.63 -12.12
CA GLU A 492 -11.98 7.82 -12.98
C GLU A 492 -12.37 7.47 -14.44
N LEU A 493 -12.47 6.19 -14.79
CA LEU A 493 -12.88 5.75 -16.12
C LEU A 493 -14.36 6.01 -16.34
N GLU A 494 -14.71 6.51 -17.52
CA GLU A 494 -16.11 6.72 -17.94
C GLU A 494 -16.76 5.41 -18.41
N ASP A 495 -15.97 4.52 -19.02
CA ASP A 495 -16.43 3.22 -19.48
C ASP A 495 -16.72 2.27 -18.31
N ALA A 496 -17.96 1.80 -18.21
CA ALA A 496 -18.44 0.99 -17.08
C ALA A 496 -17.79 -0.40 -17.01
N GLU A 497 -17.46 -1.01 -18.15
CA GLU A 497 -16.84 -2.33 -18.22
C GLU A 497 -15.37 -2.26 -17.83
N LEU A 498 -14.63 -1.27 -18.36
CA LEU A 498 -13.27 -1.00 -17.96
C LEU A 498 -13.18 -0.59 -16.49
N LYS A 499 -14.12 0.21 -16.00
CA LYS A 499 -14.22 0.60 -14.58
C LYS A 499 -14.44 -0.62 -13.69
N ALA A 500 -15.29 -1.56 -14.11
CA ALA A 500 -15.51 -2.79 -13.35
C ALA A 500 -14.28 -3.71 -13.35
N SER A 501 -13.56 -3.81 -14.47
CA SER A 501 -12.37 -4.65 -14.61
C SER A 501 -11.16 -4.12 -13.80
N LEU A 502 -11.08 -2.81 -13.59
CA LEU A 502 -10.03 -2.17 -12.78
C LEU A 502 -10.46 -1.86 -11.33
N LYS A 503 -11.71 -2.22 -10.98
CA LYS A 503 -12.17 -2.11 -9.61
C LYS A 503 -11.29 -3.00 -8.72
N ASP A 504 -10.71 -2.44 -7.69
CA ASP A 504 -9.85 -3.12 -6.71
C ASP A 504 -8.44 -3.55 -7.24
N ALA A 505 -8.12 -3.30 -8.51
CA ALA A 505 -6.82 -3.68 -9.09
C ALA A 505 -5.86 -2.49 -9.29
N GLY A 506 -6.38 -1.27 -9.50
CA GLY A 506 -5.56 -0.12 -9.89
C GLY A 506 -4.77 -0.36 -11.18
N ILE A 507 -3.69 0.38 -11.39
CA ILE A 507 -2.80 0.20 -12.56
C ILE A 507 -1.61 -0.72 -12.29
N GLY A 508 -1.48 -1.27 -11.08
CA GLY A 508 -0.38 -2.16 -10.71
C GLY A 508 -0.53 -2.76 -9.31
N THR A 509 0.35 -3.70 -9.00
CA THR A 509 0.50 -4.27 -7.65
C THR A 509 1.33 -3.33 -6.77
N PRO A 510 1.30 -3.41 -5.44
CA PRO A 510 2.12 -2.60 -4.54
C PRO A 510 3.62 -2.61 -4.90
N ALA A 511 4.15 -3.76 -5.29
CA ALA A 511 5.54 -3.87 -5.74
C ALA A 511 5.83 -3.04 -7.01
N THR A 512 4.86 -2.94 -7.92
CA THR A 512 4.99 -2.14 -9.15
C THR A 512 4.72 -0.66 -8.89
N LEU A 513 3.75 -0.34 -8.04
CA LEU A 513 3.41 1.05 -7.68
C LEU A 513 4.57 1.74 -6.97
N SER A 514 5.38 1.01 -6.22
CA SER A 514 6.58 1.55 -5.54
C SER A 514 7.66 2.07 -6.51
N LEU A 515 7.55 1.76 -7.82
CA LEU A 515 8.48 2.23 -8.86
C LEU A 515 8.11 3.60 -9.43
N ILE A 516 7.34 4.42 -8.73
CA ILE A 516 6.91 5.77 -9.19
C ILE A 516 8.08 6.73 -9.42
N HIS A 517 9.25 6.45 -8.90
CA HIS A 517 10.46 7.25 -9.06
C HIS A 517 11.10 7.10 -10.47
N ILE A 518 10.64 6.16 -11.26
CA ILE A 518 11.11 5.97 -12.64
C ILE A 518 10.44 6.97 -13.57
#